data_35a5561a47b216f1b51419936849f47c
#
_entry.id   35a5561a47b216f1b51419936849f47c
#
_cell.length_a   1.000
_cell.length_b   1.000
_cell.length_c   1.000
_cell.angle_alpha   90.00
_cell.angle_beta   90.00
_cell.angle_gamma   90.00
#
_symmetry.space_group_name_H-M   'P 1'
#
loop_
_entity.id
_entity.type
_entity.pdbx_description
1 polymer ?
#
loop_
_entity_poly.entity_id
_entity_poly.type
_entity_poly.pdbx_seq_one_letter_code
_entity_poly.pdbx_strand_id
1 'polypeptide(L)'
;MKVVMRSIMLVVLLLTTKYAFSEQSETDAREAYIRANYTKYEYQIPMRDGVKLFTSVYVPNDRTDAYPFMMQRTPYRVAPYGVSKYKRRLGPSEAFEKEGFIFVFQDVRGKFMSEGEFVNMRPQDAYKRGKDATDDATDTYDTIEWLVKNVEGNNGKVGMWGTSYPGYYTSVASINSHPALKAISPQAPIADCFFDDFHRNGAFVTPMAFIFFDTFDKQRDGTFAYWPEGMKSETPDGYQFFKNLGPLSNVNDKYFHGERPFWNEVIQHPNYDDYWKSRDVLQHLSKTKP
;
A
#
# COMPACT_ATOMS: atom_id res chain seq x y z
N MET A 1 -40.64 -10.76 28.83
CA MET A 1 -39.56 -9.88 28.29
C MET A 1 -38.17 -10.47 28.43
N LYS A 2 -37.68 -10.86 29.61
CA LYS A 2 -36.32 -11.44 29.80
C LYS A 2 -36.04 -12.73 29.03
N VAL A 3 -37.04 -13.63 28.87
CA VAL A 3 -36.88 -14.91 28.13
C VAL A 3 -36.76 -14.67 26.62
N VAL A 4 -37.57 -13.78 26.06
CA VAL A 4 -37.55 -13.43 24.63
C VAL A 4 -36.22 -12.76 24.28
N MET A 5 -35.73 -11.87 25.13
CA MET A 5 -34.42 -11.20 24.93
C MET A 5 -33.25 -12.20 24.96
N ARG A 6 -33.29 -13.21 25.86
CA ARG A 6 -32.29 -14.28 25.91
C ARG A 6 -32.31 -15.17 24.65
N SER A 7 -33.50 -15.47 24.14
CA SER A 7 -33.67 -16.29 22.93
C SER A 7 -33.17 -15.52 21.67
N ILE A 8 -33.45 -14.21 21.55
CA ILE A 8 -32.95 -13.37 20.45
C ILE A 8 -31.43 -13.27 20.50
N MET A 9 -30.86 -13.05 21.68
CA MET A 9 -29.41 -12.96 21.86
C MET A 9 -28.70 -14.28 21.51
N LEU A 10 -29.29 -15.42 21.83
CA LEU A 10 -28.74 -16.73 21.47
C LEU A 10 -28.81 -17.00 19.97
N VAL A 11 -29.89 -16.61 19.31
CA VAL A 11 -30.02 -16.72 17.84
C VAL A 11 -29.05 -15.83 17.12
N VAL A 12 -28.86 -14.59 17.56
CA VAL A 12 -27.85 -13.65 17.00
C VAL A 12 -26.44 -14.22 17.21
N LEU A 13 -26.13 -14.75 18.37
CA LEU A 13 -24.82 -15.36 18.65
C LEU A 13 -24.58 -16.60 17.77
N LEU A 14 -25.57 -17.44 17.55
CA LEU A 14 -25.47 -18.62 16.67
C LEU A 14 -25.35 -18.24 15.20
N LEU A 15 -25.99 -17.16 14.77
CA LEU A 15 -25.86 -16.64 13.40
C LEU A 15 -24.48 -16.01 13.17
N THR A 16 -23.99 -15.24 14.13
CA THR A 16 -22.65 -14.63 14.02
C THR A 16 -21.54 -15.68 14.07
N THR A 17 -21.67 -16.71 14.91
CA THR A 17 -20.69 -17.81 14.96
C THR A 17 -20.71 -18.66 13.70
N LYS A 18 -21.88 -18.96 13.11
CA LYS A 18 -21.98 -19.66 11.83
C LYS A 18 -21.37 -18.84 10.70
N TYR A 19 -21.63 -17.53 10.66
CA TYR A 19 -21.08 -16.64 9.64
C TYR A 19 -19.54 -16.55 9.75
N ALA A 20 -19.01 -16.36 10.95
CA ALA A 20 -17.56 -16.33 11.18
C ALA A 20 -16.89 -17.67 10.84
N PHE A 21 -17.54 -18.80 11.15
CA PHE A 21 -17.01 -20.13 10.81
C PHE A 21 -17.05 -20.40 9.29
N SER A 22 -18.08 -19.93 8.60
CA SER A 22 -18.18 -20.01 7.14
C SER A 22 -17.10 -19.17 6.44
N GLU A 23 -16.86 -17.95 6.90
CA GLU A 23 -15.85 -17.06 6.35
C GLU A 23 -14.43 -17.60 6.59
N GLN A 24 -14.16 -18.16 7.77
CA GLN A 24 -12.88 -18.81 8.07
C GLN A 24 -12.66 -20.03 7.17
N SER A 25 -13.67 -20.89 7.00
CA SER A 25 -13.60 -22.07 6.14
C SER A 25 -13.34 -21.71 4.66
N GLU A 26 -13.98 -20.66 4.16
CA GLU A 26 -13.75 -20.17 2.79
C GLU A 26 -12.33 -19.62 2.63
N THR A 27 -11.85 -18.88 3.62
CA THR A 27 -10.49 -18.34 3.61
C THR A 27 -9.43 -19.44 3.64
N ASP A 28 -9.65 -20.50 4.44
CA ASP A 28 -8.74 -21.63 4.55
C ASP A 28 -8.73 -22.47 3.25
N ALA A 29 -9.89 -22.64 2.60
CA ALA A 29 -10.01 -23.31 1.31
C ALA A 29 -9.25 -22.53 0.20
N ARG A 30 -9.37 -21.19 0.20
CA ARG A 30 -8.69 -20.33 -0.74
C ARG A 30 -7.16 -20.37 -0.54
N GLU A 31 -6.68 -20.33 0.71
CA GLU A 31 -5.25 -20.49 1.00
C GLU A 31 -4.73 -21.86 0.54
N ALA A 32 -5.50 -22.93 0.77
CA ALA A 32 -5.15 -24.27 0.32
C ALA A 32 -5.05 -24.35 -1.22
N TYR A 33 -5.99 -23.73 -1.94
CA TYR A 33 -5.94 -23.62 -3.39
C TYR A 33 -4.67 -22.91 -3.86
N ILE A 34 -4.33 -21.77 -3.28
CA ILE A 34 -3.14 -21.00 -3.62
C ILE A 34 -1.89 -21.83 -3.41
N ARG A 35 -1.76 -22.52 -2.28
CA ARG A 35 -0.59 -23.39 -1.99
C ARG A 35 -0.45 -24.54 -2.97
N ALA A 36 -1.55 -25.09 -3.45
CA ALA A 36 -1.54 -26.21 -4.39
C ALA A 36 -1.24 -25.77 -5.83
N ASN A 37 -1.64 -24.56 -6.23
CA ASN A 37 -1.63 -24.12 -7.63
C ASN A 37 -0.60 -23.03 -7.95
N TYR A 38 0.10 -22.49 -6.94
CA TYR A 38 1.07 -21.41 -7.12
C TYR A 38 2.39 -21.73 -6.45
N THR A 39 3.47 -21.32 -7.10
CA THR A 39 4.82 -21.27 -6.48
C THR A 39 5.16 -19.83 -6.16
N LYS A 40 5.58 -19.58 -4.92
CA LYS A 40 6.01 -18.26 -4.45
C LYS A 40 7.51 -18.09 -4.62
N TYR A 41 7.90 -16.96 -5.20
CA TYR A 41 9.27 -16.46 -5.28
C TYR A 41 9.39 -15.11 -4.55
N GLU A 42 10.58 -14.80 -4.08
CA GLU A 42 10.93 -13.51 -3.47
C GLU A 42 12.19 -12.97 -4.14
N TYR A 43 12.12 -11.71 -4.57
CA TYR A 43 13.20 -11.04 -5.29
C TYR A 43 13.55 -9.71 -4.63
N GLN A 44 14.80 -9.31 -4.76
CA GLN A 44 15.27 -7.95 -4.53
C GLN A 44 15.52 -7.32 -5.90
N ILE A 45 14.51 -6.63 -6.44
CA ILE A 45 14.54 -6.06 -7.77
C ILE A 45 15.34 -4.75 -7.77
N PRO A 46 16.44 -4.65 -8.52
CA PRO A 46 17.23 -3.43 -8.58
C PRO A 46 16.51 -2.35 -9.41
N MET A 47 16.43 -1.15 -8.86
CA MET A 47 15.99 0.05 -9.56
C MET A 47 17.18 0.69 -10.29
N ARG A 48 16.94 1.68 -11.16
CA ARG A 48 17.96 2.37 -11.98
C ARG A 48 19.08 3.02 -11.18
N ASP A 49 18.84 3.40 -9.93
CA ASP A 49 19.79 3.96 -8.98
C ASP A 49 20.50 2.90 -8.11
N GLY A 50 20.22 1.62 -8.35
CA GLY A 50 20.82 0.49 -7.63
C GLY A 50 20.11 0.11 -6.34
N VAL A 51 19.15 0.88 -5.86
CA VAL A 51 18.30 0.54 -4.70
C VAL A 51 17.46 -0.69 -5.03
N LYS A 52 17.31 -1.63 -4.09
CA LYS A 52 16.59 -2.89 -4.32
C LYS A 52 15.25 -2.88 -3.61
N LEU A 53 14.18 -3.23 -4.36
CA LEU A 53 12.84 -3.32 -3.83
C LEU A 53 12.39 -4.76 -3.67
N PHE A 54 11.97 -5.10 -2.45
CA PHE A 54 11.47 -6.44 -2.12
C PHE A 54 10.16 -6.73 -2.83
N THR A 55 10.12 -7.86 -3.54
CA THR A 55 8.98 -8.25 -4.36
C THR A 55 8.67 -9.72 -4.18
N SER A 56 7.44 -10.04 -3.74
CA SER A 56 6.89 -11.40 -3.74
C SER A 56 6.15 -11.65 -5.04
N VAL A 57 6.46 -12.76 -5.73
CA VAL A 57 5.84 -13.17 -6.99
C VAL A 57 5.24 -14.55 -6.82
N TYR A 58 3.97 -14.69 -7.12
CA TYR A 58 3.25 -15.97 -7.12
C TYR A 58 2.96 -16.37 -8.57
N VAL A 59 3.60 -17.44 -9.03
CA VAL A 59 3.50 -17.92 -10.41
C VAL A 59 2.64 -19.17 -10.43
N PRO A 60 1.64 -19.29 -11.33
CA PRO A 60 0.86 -20.51 -11.49
C PRO A 60 1.77 -21.73 -11.75
N ASN A 61 1.44 -22.87 -11.14
CA ASN A 61 2.16 -24.13 -11.37
C ASN A 61 1.86 -24.72 -12.76
N ASP A 62 0.67 -24.40 -13.30
CA ASP A 62 0.35 -24.72 -14.69
C ASP A 62 1.24 -23.88 -15.62
N ARG A 63 1.88 -24.55 -16.60
CA ARG A 63 2.79 -23.96 -17.57
C ARG A 63 2.31 -24.16 -19.00
N THR A 64 1.04 -24.53 -19.19
CA THR A 64 0.45 -24.72 -20.52
C THR A 64 0.24 -23.40 -21.25
N ASP A 65 0.02 -22.32 -20.49
CA ASP A 65 -0.19 -20.97 -20.99
C ASP A 65 0.83 -19.96 -20.44
N ALA A 66 0.91 -18.80 -21.08
CA ALA A 66 1.63 -17.65 -20.57
C ALA A 66 0.64 -16.66 -19.96
N TYR A 67 0.89 -16.21 -18.73
CA TYR A 67 -0.04 -15.46 -17.90
C TYR A 67 0.32 -13.97 -17.80
N PRO A 68 -0.67 -13.06 -17.70
CA PRO A 68 -0.40 -11.66 -17.38
C PRO A 68 -0.05 -11.49 -15.90
N PHE A 69 0.70 -10.43 -15.62
CA PHE A 69 0.92 -10.00 -14.25
C PHE A 69 -0.27 -9.23 -13.68
N MET A 70 -0.58 -9.48 -12.41
CA MET A 70 -1.47 -8.68 -11.58
C MET A 70 -0.66 -8.11 -10.42
N MET A 71 -0.33 -6.81 -10.48
CA MET A 71 0.65 -6.18 -9.59
C MET A 71 0.00 -5.24 -8.58
N GLN A 72 0.51 -5.25 -7.35
CA GLN A 72 0.20 -4.28 -6.30
C GLN A 72 1.50 -3.80 -5.64
N ARG A 73 1.66 -2.49 -5.54
CA ARG A 73 2.71 -1.84 -4.76
C ARG A 73 2.09 -1.22 -3.50
N THR A 74 2.76 -1.37 -2.35
CA THR A 74 2.18 -0.96 -1.09
C THR A 74 3.21 -0.48 -0.07
N PRO A 75 2.89 0.56 0.71
CA PRO A 75 3.68 0.95 1.87
C PRO A 75 3.24 0.22 3.14
N TYR A 76 2.27 -0.72 3.03
CA TYR A 76 1.60 -1.38 4.16
C TYR A 76 2.08 -2.82 4.41
N ARG A 77 3.23 -3.22 3.90
CA ARG A 77 3.82 -4.54 4.08
C ARG A 77 3.20 -5.64 3.21
N VAL A 78 4.02 -6.26 2.38
CA VAL A 78 3.58 -7.39 1.51
C VAL A 78 3.61 -8.76 2.18
N ALA A 79 3.95 -8.84 3.46
CA ALA A 79 3.99 -10.09 4.21
C ALA A 79 2.85 -11.08 3.84
N PRO A 80 3.07 -12.38 4.08
CA PRO A 80 4.15 -12.98 4.86
C PRO A 80 5.46 -13.11 4.06
N TYR A 81 6.59 -12.83 4.71
CA TYR A 81 7.93 -13.00 4.14
C TYR A 81 8.41 -14.44 4.31
N GLY A 82 9.22 -14.91 3.34
CA GLY A 82 9.70 -16.28 3.22
C GLY A 82 8.93 -17.07 2.17
N VAL A 83 9.68 -17.74 1.27
CA VAL A 83 9.13 -18.45 0.10
C VAL A 83 8.14 -19.58 0.45
N SER A 84 8.23 -20.14 1.64
CA SER A 84 7.30 -21.17 2.14
C SER A 84 6.03 -20.61 2.78
N LYS A 85 5.95 -19.27 2.98
CA LYS A 85 4.82 -18.61 3.64
C LYS A 85 3.94 -17.92 2.60
N TYR A 86 2.69 -18.33 2.51
CA TYR A 86 1.75 -17.86 1.49
C TYR A 86 0.75 -16.85 2.03
N LYS A 87 0.31 -15.94 1.16
CA LYS A 87 -0.87 -15.10 1.44
C LYS A 87 -2.14 -15.96 1.37
N ARG A 88 -3.13 -15.59 2.16
CA ARG A 88 -4.45 -16.23 2.12
C ARG A 88 -5.29 -15.83 0.90
N ARG A 89 -4.96 -14.71 0.26
CA ARG A 89 -5.61 -14.17 -0.94
C ARG A 89 -4.54 -13.51 -1.82
N LEU A 90 -4.62 -13.70 -3.13
CA LEU A 90 -3.69 -13.08 -4.09
C LEU A 90 -4.37 -11.98 -4.89
N GLY A 91 -5.58 -12.19 -5.37
CA GLY A 91 -6.33 -11.24 -6.19
C GLY A 91 -7.50 -10.60 -5.46
N PRO A 92 -8.21 -9.67 -6.12
CA PRO A 92 -9.44 -9.06 -5.61
C PRO A 92 -10.54 -10.08 -5.32
N SER A 93 -10.59 -11.17 -6.10
CA SER A 93 -11.51 -12.28 -5.89
C SER A 93 -10.83 -13.61 -6.25
N GLU A 94 -11.44 -14.73 -5.83
CA GLU A 94 -11.00 -16.09 -6.13
C GLU A 94 -10.95 -16.37 -7.66
N ALA A 95 -11.82 -15.72 -8.44
CA ALA A 95 -11.84 -15.88 -9.89
C ALA A 95 -10.49 -15.53 -10.53
N PHE A 96 -9.82 -14.45 -10.07
CA PHE A 96 -8.51 -14.07 -10.59
C PHE A 96 -7.43 -15.12 -10.31
N GLU A 97 -7.52 -15.82 -9.18
CA GLU A 97 -6.58 -16.89 -8.83
C GLU A 97 -6.80 -18.13 -9.72
N LYS A 98 -8.05 -18.43 -10.05
CA LYS A 98 -8.40 -19.54 -10.93
C LYS A 98 -8.09 -19.28 -12.41
N GLU A 99 -8.13 -18.01 -12.84
CA GLU A 99 -7.75 -17.60 -14.19
C GLU A 99 -6.24 -17.62 -14.44
N GLY A 100 -5.41 -17.77 -13.42
CA GLY A 100 -3.98 -18.03 -13.58
C GLY A 100 -3.10 -16.79 -13.74
N PHE A 101 -3.43 -15.64 -13.18
CA PHE A 101 -2.54 -14.47 -13.15
C PHE A 101 -1.25 -14.75 -12.37
N ILE A 102 -0.14 -14.14 -12.81
CA ILE A 102 1.09 -14.03 -12.00
C ILE A 102 0.90 -12.85 -11.05
N PHE A 103 0.72 -13.14 -9.76
CA PHE A 103 0.51 -12.07 -8.77
C PHE A 103 1.83 -11.52 -8.25
N VAL A 104 1.93 -10.20 -8.20
CA VAL A 104 3.12 -9.46 -7.77
C VAL A 104 2.77 -8.50 -6.65
N PHE A 105 3.49 -8.59 -5.52
CA PHE A 105 3.35 -7.68 -4.39
C PHE A 105 4.73 -7.11 -4.07
N GLN A 106 4.84 -5.78 -4.07
CA GLN A 106 6.09 -5.09 -3.82
C GLN A 106 5.96 -4.13 -2.62
N ASP A 107 6.87 -4.25 -1.66
CA ASP A 107 7.12 -3.20 -0.68
C ASP A 107 7.72 -2.00 -1.43
N VAL A 108 7.13 -0.81 -1.26
CA VAL A 108 7.66 0.40 -1.90
C VAL A 108 8.98 0.83 -1.27
N ARG A 109 9.74 1.64 -1.98
CA ARG A 109 11.04 2.18 -1.57
C ARG A 109 11.02 2.70 -0.13
N GLY A 110 12.00 2.28 0.67
CA GLY A 110 12.15 2.68 2.07
C GLY A 110 11.10 2.14 3.03
N LYS A 111 10.31 1.14 2.59
CA LYS A 111 9.33 0.46 3.45
C LYS A 111 9.66 -1.04 3.58
N PHE A 112 9.52 -1.54 4.79
CA PHE A 112 9.69 -2.95 5.19
C PHE A 112 10.97 -3.60 4.64
N MET A 113 10.87 -4.55 3.72
CA MET A 113 12.01 -5.29 3.18
C MET A 113 12.64 -4.63 1.94
N SER A 114 12.15 -3.46 1.53
CA SER A 114 12.74 -2.65 0.47
C SER A 114 13.76 -1.65 1.02
N GLU A 115 14.84 -1.47 0.26
CA GLU A 115 15.90 -0.50 0.54
C GLU A 115 15.46 0.93 0.15
N GLY A 116 16.34 1.89 0.44
CA GLY A 116 16.18 3.30 0.09
C GLY A 116 15.40 4.10 1.13
N GLU A 117 15.10 5.35 0.80
CA GLU A 117 14.39 6.29 1.66
C GLU A 117 12.93 6.42 1.24
N PHE A 118 12.04 6.30 2.20
CA PHE A 118 10.62 6.52 1.99
C PHE A 118 10.28 8.01 2.04
N VAL A 119 9.64 8.51 0.99
CA VAL A 119 9.07 9.86 0.93
C VAL A 119 7.58 9.75 0.68
N ASN A 120 6.76 10.26 1.60
CA ASN A 120 5.31 10.24 1.45
C ASN A 120 4.87 11.00 0.19
N MET A 121 4.06 10.35 -0.64
CA MET A 121 3.51 10.92 -1.89
C MET A 121 4.57 11.74 -2.63
N ARG A 122 5.70 11.11 -2.90
CA ARG A 122 6.86 11.71 -3.56
C ARG A 122 6.43 12.47 -4.83
N PRO A 123 6.97 13.68 -5.08
CA PRO A 123 6.72 14.38 -6.35
C PRO A 123 7.11 13.52 -7.56
N GLN A 124 6.21 13.45 -8.56
CA GLN A 124 6.38 12.62 -9.76
C GLN A 124 7.04 13.42 -10.88
N ASP A 125 8.30 13.79 -10.72
CA ASP A 125 9.04 14.69 -11.59
C ASP A 125 10.39 14.15 -12.08
N ALA A 126 10.70 12.89 -11.85
CA ALA A 126 11.95 12.25 -12.25
C ALA A 126 12.25 12.48 -13.73
N TYR A 127 11.23 12.48 -14.59
CA TYR A 127 11.36 12.74 -16.02
C TYR A 127 11.94 14.14 -16.35
N LYS A 128 11.89 15.10 -15.41
CA LYS A 128 12.49 16.44 -15.55
C LYS A 128 13.93 16.48 -15.04
N ARG A 129 14.33 15.54 -14.18
CA ARG A 129 15.61 15.56 -13.46
C ARG A 129 16.71 14.72 -14.11
N GLY A 130 16.39 13.93 -15.14
CA GLY A 130 17.36 13.10 -15.88
C GLY A 130 17.11 11.60 -15.76
N LYS A 131 17.89 10.81 -16.52
CA LYS A 131 17.66 9.37 -16.67
C LYS A 131 17.83 8.54 -15.40
N ASP A 132 18.66 9.00 -14.48
CA ASP A 132 18.97 8.28 -13.22
C ASP A 132 18.10 8.77 -12.04
N ALA A 133 17.27 9.79 -12.27
CA ALA A 133 16.35 10.28 -11.25
C ALA A 133 15.22 9.30 -10.98
N THR A 134 14.82 9.19 -9.73
CA THR A 134 13.83 8.24 -9.25
C THR A 134 12.61 8.93 -8.64
N ASP A 135 11.45 8.32 -8.86
CA ASP A 135 10.18 8.57 -8.21
C ASP A 135 9.36 7.26 -8.21
N ASP A 136 8.10 7.32 -7.74
CA ASP A 136 7.27 6.11 -7.67
C ASP A 136 6.86 5.58 -9.05
N ALA A 137 6.75 6.46 -10.05
CA ALA A 137 6.46 6.06 -11.43
C ALA A 137 7.65 5.32 -12.05
N THR A 138 8.87 5.82 -11.86
CA THR A 138 10.09 5.18 -12.36
C THR A 138 10.40 3.87 -11.65
N ASP A 139 10.17 3.78 -10.34
CA ASP A 139 10.30 2.51 -9.60
C ASP A 139 9.31 1.45 -10.14
N THR A 140 8.10 1.89 -10.51
CA THR A 140 7.12 1.00 -11.14
C THR A 140 7.58 0.54 -12.52
N TYR A 141 8.11 1.47 -13.32
CA TYR A 141 8.66 1.17 -14.65
C TYR A 141 9.77 0.12 -14.58
N ASP A 142 10.77 0.36 -13.73
CA ASP A 142 11.92 -0.53 -13.55
C ASP A 142 11.50 -1.91 -13.03
N THR A 143 10.53 -1.95 -12.13
CA THR A 143 9.97 -3.21 -11.62
C THR A 143 9.30 -4.01 -12.74
N ILE A 144 8.48 -3.38 -13.57
CA ILE A 144 7.78 -4.05 -14.69
C ILE A 144 8.80 -4.54 -15.72
N GLU A 145 9.78 -3.72 -16.08
CA GLU A 145 10.85 -4.10 -17.02
C GLU A 145 11.61 -5.34 -16.53
N TRP A 146 11.94 -5.38 -15.24
CA TRP A 146 12.60 -6.53 -14.63
C TRP A 146 11.72 -7.77 -14.62
N LEU A 147 10.44 -7.65 -14.23
CA LEU A 147 9.51 -8.78 -14.17
C LEU A 147 9.29 -9.43 -15.52
N VAL A 148 9.06 -8.62 -16.55
CA VAL A 148 8.84 -9.13 -17.91
C VAL A 148 10.05 -9.90 -18.43
N LYS A 149 11.27 -9.48 -18.07
CA LYS A 149 12.53 -10.14 -18.52
C LYS A 149 12.90 -11.38 -17.72
N ASN A 150 12.56 -11.44 -16.43
CA ASN A 150 13.15 -12.41 -15.51
C ASN A 150 12.16 -13.44 -14.94
N VAL A 151 10.87 -13.21 -15.00
CA VAL A 151 9.87 -14.16 -14.50
C VAL A 151 9.34 -15.00 -15.66
N GLU A 152 9.60 -16.30 -15.62
CA GLU A 152 9.13 -17.23 -16.65
C GLU A 152 7.60 -17.41 -16.63
N GLY A 153 7.03 -17.77 -17.77
CA GLY A 153 5.59 -18.02 -17.92
C GLY A 153 4.73 -16.76 -18.02
N ASN A 154 5.34 -15.58 -18.20
CA ASN A 154 4.61 -14.35 -18.44
C ASN A 154 4.34 -14.10 -19.94
N ASN A 155 3.27 -13.38 -20.25
CA ASN A 155 2.87 -12.99 -21.61
C ASN A 155 3.23 -11.53 -21.95
N GLY A 156 4.05 -10.87 -21.15
CA GLY A 156 4.47 -9.48 -21.34
C GLY A 156 3.40 -8.42 -21.05
N LYS A 157 2.29 -8.79 -20.41
CA LYS A 157 1.20 -7.85 -20.07
C LYS A 157 1.09 -7.69 -18.55
N VAL A 158 0.89 -6.47 -18.09
CA VAL A 158 0.76 -6.12 -16.67
C VAL A 158 -0.55 -5.37 -16.44
N GLY A 159 -1.33 -5.84 -15.48
CA GLY A 159 -2.38 -5.07 -14.82
C GLY A 159 -1.92 -4.64 -13.43
N MET A 160 -2.32 -3.45 -13.00
CA MET A 160 -2.00 -2.96 -11.66
C MET A 160 -3.27 -2.50 -10.95
N TRP A 161 -3.37 -2.78 -9.64
CA TRP A 161 -4.53 -2.43 -8.83
C TRP A 161 -4.14 -2.04 -7.41
N GLY A 162 -5.00 -1.30 -6.74
CA GLY A 162 -4.79 -0.95 -5.34
C GLY A 162 -5.86 -0.02 -4.80
N THR A 163 -6.07 -0.08 -3.51
CA THR A 163 -7.05 0.74 -2.78
C THR A 163 -6.31 1.69 -1.84
N SER A 164 -6.76 2.95 -1.74
CA SER A 164 -6.17 3.98 -0.89
C SER A 164 -4.72 4.29 -1.31
N TYR A 165 -3.73 4.21 -0.45
CA TYR A 165 -2.32 4.44 -0.80
C TYR A 165 -1.81 3.49 -1.91
N PRO A 166 -2.08 2.17 -1.92
CA PRO A 166 -1.84 1.33 -3.10
C PRO A 166 -2.56 1.80 -4.36
N GLY A 167 -3.71 2.47 -4.23
CA GLY A 167 -4.39 3.16 -5.33
C GLY A 167 -3.60 4.35 -5.86
N TYR A 168 -2.97 5.15 -5.00
CA TYR A 168 -2.02 6.19 -5.40
C TYR A 168 -0.88 5.61 -6.26
N TYR A 169 -0.19 4.55 -5.79
CA TYR A 169 0.86 3.89 -6.58
C TYR A 169 0.34 3.36 -7.92
N THR A 170 -0.90 2.92 -7.96
CA THR A 170 -1.56 2.47 -9.20
C THR A 170 -1.80 3.65 -10.16
N SER A 171 -2.21 4.81 -9.64
CA SER A 171 -2.40 6.02 -10.44
C SER A 171 -1.07 6.53 -11.00
N VAL A 172 -0.03 6.65 -10.17
CA VAL A 172 1.29 7.16 -10.61
C VAL A 172 1.99 6.21 -11.57
N ALA A 173 1.68 4.91 -11.54
CA ALA A 173 2.19 3.93 -12.50
C ALA A 173 1.82 4.27 -13.95
N SER A 174 0.76 5.03 -14.18
CA SER A 174 0.34 5.47 -15.53
C SER A 174 1.13 6.66 -16.06
N ILE A 175 1.91 7.34 -15.21
CA ILE A 175 2.73 8.49 -15.61
C ILE A 175 3.97 7.97 -16.34
N ASN A 176 4.08 8.27 -17.64
CA ASN A 176 5.16 7.73 -18.50
C ASN A 176 5.29 6.20 -18.36
N SER A 177 4.14 5.50 -18.41
CA SER A 177 4.01 4.08 -18.12
C SER A 177 4.88 3.19 -18.98
N HIS A 178 5.30 2.06 -18.40
CA HIS A 178 5.96 1.00 -19.14
C HIS A 178 5.04 0.42 -20.24
N PRO A 179 5.54 0.10 -21.46
CA PRO A 179 4.70 -0.43 -22.57
C PRO A 179 3.93 -1.71 -22.23
N ALA A 180 4.43 -2.52 -21.29
CA ALA A 180 3.77 -3.72 -20.81
C ALA A 180 2.57 -3.44 -19.88
N LEU A 181 2.46 -2.25 -19.27
CA LEU A 181 1.32 -1.87 -18.44
C LEU A 181 0.09 -1.66 -19.33
N LYS A 182 -0.92 -2.53 -19.23
CA LYS A 182 -2.11 -2.56 -20.11
C LYS A 182 -3.39 -2.10 -19.42
N ALA A 183 -3.44 -2.21 -18.10
CA ALA A 183 -4.61 -1.82 -17.32
C ALA A 183 -4.22 -1.36 -15.93
N ILE A 184 -4.94 -0.38 -15.41
CA ILE A 184 -4.84 0.06 -14.02
C ILE A 184 -6.24 0.14 -13.41
N SER A 185 -6.35 -0.21 -12.14
CA SER A 185 -7.57 -0.08 -11.34
C SER A 185 -7.26 0.60 -9.99
N PRO A 186 -7.05 1.93 -9.99
CA PRO A 186 -6.92 2.68 -8.76
C PRO A 186 -8.28 2.82 -8.08
N GLN A 187 -8.39 2.38 -6.84
CA GLN A 187 -9.63 2.42 -6.06
C GLN A 187 -9.47 3.38 -4.90
N ALA A 188 -10.33 4.40 -4.80
CA ALA A 188 -10.25 5.47 -3.81
C ALA A 188 -8.79 5.94 -3.61
N PRO A 189 -8.06 6.31 -4.67
CA PRO A 189 -6.67 6.72 -4.57
C PRO A 189 -6.55 8.10 -3.93
N ILE A 190 -5.43 8.35 -3.28
CA ILE A 190 -5.02 9.72 -2.97
C ILE A 190 -4.61 10.36 -4.30
N ALA A 191 -5.16 11.51 -4.62
CA ALA A 191 -4.85 12.27 -5.83
C ALA A 191 -4.21 13.60 -5.50
N ASP A 192 -4.93 14.49 -4.80
CA ASP A 192 -4.42 15.70 -4.18
C ASP A 192 -4.45 15.53 -2.67
N CYS A 193 -3.31 15.23 -2.11
CA CYS A 193 -3.16 14.87 -0.70
C CYS A 193 -3.57 16.00 0.26
N PHE A 194 -3.44 17.27 -0.15
CA PHE A 194 -3.92 18.38 0.68
C PHE A 194 -5.43 18.32 0.91
N PHE A 195 -6.21 18.14 -0.17
CA PHE A 195 -7.68 18.13 -0.09
C PHE A 195 -8.25 16.75 0.26
N ASP A 196 -7.59 15.68 -0.15
CA ASP A 196 -8.09 14.33 0.08
C ASP A 196 -7.95 13.92 1.56
N ASP A 197 -6.76 14.11 2.15
CA ASP A 197 -6.41 13.55 3.45
C ASP A 197 -6.24 14.61 4.55
N PHE A 198 -5.58 15.75 4.26
CA PHE A 198 -5.10 16.60 5.34
C PHE A 198 -5.96 17.83 5.67
N HIS A 199 -6.75 18.33 4.73
CA HIS A 199 -7.56 19.53 4.98
C HIS A 199 -9.00 19.36 4.53
N ARG A 200 -9.94 19.73 5.38
CA ARG A 200 -11.38 19.77 5.11
C ARG A 200 -11.87 21.21 5.26
N ASN A 201 -12.21 21.85 4.14
CA ASN A 201 -12.62 23.26 4.11
C ASN A 201 -11.62 24.18 4.86
N GLY A 202 -10.32 23.93 4.69
CA GLY A 202 -9.25 24.67 5.36
C GLY A 202 -8.88 24.19 6.77
N ALA A 203 -9.65 23.29 7.38
CA ALA A 203 -9.32 22.72 8.69
C ALA A 203 -8.40 21.50 8.55
N PHE A 204 -7.28 21.48 9.26
CA PHE A 204 -6.37 20.34 9.31
C PHE A 204 -6.98 19.15 10.06
N VAL A 205 -6.95 17.97 9.48
CA VAL A 205 -7.56 16.75 10.03
C VAL A 205 -6.59 16.08 11.02
N THR A 206 -6.39 16.72 12.16
CA THR A 206 -5.40 16.33 13.19
C THR A 206 -5.53 14.87 13.65
N PRO A 207 -6.73 14.34 13.99
CA PRO A 207 -6.81 12.97 14.51
C PRO A 207 -6.30 11.90 13.53
N MET A 208 -6.69 12.04 12.27
CA MET A 208 -6.25 11.10 11.22
C MET A 208 -4.74 11.21 11.01
N ALA A 209 -4.22 12.42 10.79
CA ALA A 209 -2.80 12.66 10.55
C ALA A 209 -1.94 12.19 11.73
N PHE A 210 -2.33 12.50 12.97
CA PHE A 210 -1.59 12.11 14.17
C PHE A 210 -1.50 10.59 14.31
N ILE A 211 -2.64 9.88 14.27
CA ILE A 211 -2.68 8.43 14.44
C ILE A 211 -1.92 7.73 13.31
N PHE A 212 -2.09 8.20 12.08
CA PHE A 212 -1.44 7.61 10.92
C PHE A 212 0.08 7.77 10.98
N PHE A 213 0.58 8.98 11.27
CA PHE A 213 2.01 9.24 11.28
C PHE A 213 2.74 8.68 12.50
N ASP A 214 2.06 8.39 13.58
CA ASP A 214 2.69 7.80 14.76
C ASP A 214 3.50 6.53 14.43
N THR A 215 2.94 5.65 13.62
CA THR A 215 3.61 4.41 13.19
C THR A 215 4.12 4.48 11.76
N PHE A 216 3.36 5.09 10.85
CA PHE A 216 3.62 5.05 9.41
C PHE A 216 4.85 5.87 9.01
N ASP A 217 5.03 7.05 9.61
CA ASP A 217 6.12 7.97 9.29
C ASP A 217 7.35 7.82 10.20
N LYS A 218 7.35 6.82 11.09
CA LYS A 218 8.48 6.55 11.97
C LYS A 218 9.70 6.14 11.15
N GLN A 219 10.79 6.85 11.37
CA GLN A 219 12.09 6.58 10.72
C GLN A 219 12.64 5.20 11.10
N ARG A 220 13.43 4.62 10.21
CA ARG A 220 13.95 3.26 10.33
C ARG A 220 15.37 3.16 9.84
N ASP A 221 16.14 2.33 10.52
CA ASP A 221 17.49 1.97 10.10
C ASP A 221 17.42 0.62 9.36
N GLY A 222 17.52 0.66 8.03
CA GLY A 222 17.52 -0.53 7.18
C GLY A 222 16.15 -1.18 6.99
N THR A 223 16.17 -2.44 6.55
CA THR A 223 14.96 -3.23 6.25
C THR A 223 14.45 -3.97 7.49
N PHE A 224 13.14 -4.08 7.63
CA PHE A 224 12.54 -4.87 8.70
C PHE A 224 11.11 -5.35 8.40
N ALA A 225 10.74 -6.46 9.06
CA ALA A 225 9.53 -7.22 8.71
C ALA A 225 8.27 -6.81 9.49
N TYR A 226 8.35 -5.88 10.44
CA TYR A 226 7.27 -5.60 11.39
C TYR A 226 6.84 -4.15 11.36
N TRP A 227 5.58 -3.88 11.75
CA TRP A 227 5.13 -2.53 12.01
C TRP A 227 5.81 -1.98 13.27
N PRO A 228 6.21 -0.70 13.28
CA PRO A 228 6.65 -0.05 14.51
C PRO A 228 5.51 -0.03 15.53
N GLU A 229 5.87 -0.12 16.80
CA GLU A 229 4.89 0.11 17.85
C GLU A 229 4.47 1.58 17.86
N GLY A 230 3.15 1.81 17.95
CA GLY A 230 2.58 3.13 18.14
C GLY A 230 2.64 3.57 19.60
N MET A 231 2.39 4.85 19.81
CA MET A 231 2.26 5.41 21.16
C MET A 231 1.09 4.77 21.92
N LYS A 232 1.22 4.67 23.22
CA LYS A 232 0.11 4.30 24.11
C LYS A 232 -0.66 5.56 24.50
N SER A 233 -1.94 5.61 24.14
CA SER A 233 -2.80 6.70 24.58
C SER A 233 -3.05 6.63 26.08
N GLU A 234 -3.00 7.77 26.75
CA GLU A 234 -3.32 7.92 28.19
C GLU A 234 -4.82 7.79 28.48
N THR A 235 -5.66 7.92 27.44
CA THR A 235 -7.11 7.82 27.54
C THR A 235 -7.70 7.10 26.33
N PRO A 236 -8.77 6.31 26.51
CA PRO A 236 -9.51 5.74 25.39
C PRO A 236 -10.42 6.74 24.67
N ASP A 237 -10.65 7.93 25.26
CA ASP A 237 -11.46 9.00 24.69
C ASP A 237 -10.60 9.88 23.79
N GLY A 238 -10.71 9.68 22.46
CA GLY A 238 -9.98 10.46 21.47
C GLY A 238 -10.29 11.95 21.48
N TYR A 239 -11.54 12.37 21.77
CA TYR A 239 -11.87 13.77 21.89
C TYR A 239 -11.13 14.41 23.06
N GLN A 240 -11.15 13.77 24.23
CA GLN A 240 -10.45 14.27 25.42
C GLN A 240 -8.93 14.31 25.18
N PHE A 241 -8.38 13.33 24.48
CA PHE A 241 -6.97 13.30 24.10
C PHE A 241 -6.58 14.54 23.28
N PHE A 242 -7.27 14.80 22.15
CA PHE A 242 -6.94 15.93 21.28
C PHE A 242 -7.26 17.30 21.92
N LYS A 243 -8.27 17.37 22.78
CA LYS A 243 -8.54 18.55 23.59
C LYS A 243 -7.38 18.87 24.54
N ASN A 244 -6.82 17.87 25.19
CA ASN A 244 -5.70 18.02 26.13
C ASN A 244 -4.37 18.24 25.41
N LEU A 245 -4.24 17.77 24.17
CA LEU A 245 -3.06 18.02 23.34
C LEU A 245 -2.83 19.51 23.15
N GLY A 246 -3.90 20.30 22.90
CA GLY A 246 -3.81 21.72 22.62
C GLY A 246 -3.27 22.03 21.21
N PRO A 247 -2.41 23.06 21.05
CA PRO A 247 -1.86 23.45 19.75
C PRO A 247 -1.06 22.31 19.09
N LEU A 248 -1.04 22.28 17.72
CA LEU A 248 -0.32 21.27 16.95
C LEU A 248 1.19 21.22 17.23
N SER A 249 1.80 22.34 17.65
CA SER A 249 3.20 22.37 18.07
C SER A 249 3.50 21.38 19.20
N ASN A 250 2.52 21.14 20.09
CA ASN A 250 2.67 20.21 21.20
C ASN A 250 2.84 18.73 20.74
N VAL A 251 2.53 18.40 19.50
CA VAL A 251 2.73 17.04 18.96
C VAL A 251 4.20 16.67 18.98
N ASN A 252 5.07 17.53 18.47
CA ASN A 252 6.51 17.28 18.49
C ASN A 252 7.06 17.33 19.91
N ASP A 253 6.62 18.29 20.73
CA ASP A 253 7.14 18.43 22.10
C ASP A 253 6.82 17.23 22.98
N LYS A 254 5.64 16.63 22.82
CA LYS A 254 5.12 15.58 23.71
C LYS A 254 5.22 14.16 23.15
N TYR A 255 5.15 13.99 21.80
CA TYR A 255 4.94 12.66 21.21
C TYR A 255 5.92 12.30 20.09
N PHE A 256 6.11 13.19 19.10
CA PHE A 256 6.89 12.84 17.91
C PHE A 256 8.36 13.24 17.99
N HIS A 257 8.71 14.18 18.84
CA HIS A 257 10.09 14.63 19.12
C HIS A 257 10.90 14.98 17.87
N GLY A 258 10.22 15.41 16.79
CA GLY A 258 10.83 15.69 15.50
C GLY A 258 11.15 14.45 14.65
N GLU A 259 10.83 13.26 15.12
CA GLU A 259 11.19 11.97 14.46
C GLU A 259 10.21 11.53 13.37
N ARG A 260 9.29 12.38 12.94
CA ARG A 260 8.32 12.12 11.87
C ARG A 260 8.53 13.16 10.76
N PRO A 261 9.33 12.84 9.74
CA PRO A 261 9.69 13.81 8.69
C PRO A 261 8.50 14.41 7.98
N PHE A 262 7.55 13.57 7.55
CA PHE A 262 6.41 14.07 6.82
C PHE A 262 5.46 14.90 7.70
N TRP A 263 5.28 14.53 8.99
CA TRP A 263 4.59 15.40 9.93
C TRP A 263 5.24 16.77 10.03
N ASN A 264 6.57 16.82 10.15
CA ASN A 264 7.32 18.06 10.25
C ASN A 264 7.16 18.94 8.99
N GLU A 265 7.14 18.32 7.80
CA GLU A 265 6.88 19.01 6.54
C GLU A 265 5.43 19.53 6.50
N VAL A 266 4.45 18.71 6.80
CA VAL A 266 3.01 19.04 6.72
C VAL A 266 2.66 20.24 7.61
N ILE A 267 3.16 20.29 8.84
CA ILE A 267 2.88 21.42 9.75
C ILE A 267 3.57 22.74 9.34
N GLN A 268 4.61 22.67 8.49
CA GLN A 268 5.27 23.85 7.91
C GLN A 268 4.55 24.38 6.69
N HIS A 269 3.65 23.59 6.10
CA HIS A 269 2.90 23.91 4.89
C HIS A 269 1.38 23.94 5.15
N PRO A 270 0.88 24.88 6.02
CA PRO A 270 -0.53 24.91 6.40
C PRO A 270 -1.47 25.37 5.28
N ASN A 271 -0.94 25.93 4.20
CA ASN A 271 -1.68 26.42 3.04
C ASN A 271 -1.36 25.58 1.80
N TYR A 272 -2.24 25.63 0.80
CA TYR A 272 -2.04 24.95 -0.50
C TYR A 272 -0.97 25.68 -1.32
N ASP A 273 0.28 25.38 -1.04
CA ASP A 273 1.48 25.96 -1.67
C ASP A 273 2.16 24.96 -2.65
N ASP A 274 3.36 25.31 -3.10
CA ASP A 274 4.10 24.49 -4.08
C ASP A 274 4.53 23.13 -3.51
N TYR A 275 4.65 23.00 -2.19
CA TYR A 275 4.91 21.72 -1.55
C TYR A 275 3.78 20.71 -1.86
N TRP A 276 2.52 21.10 -1.64
CA TRP A 276 1.35 20.27 -1.92
C TRP A 276 1.12 20.07 -3.41
N LYS A 277 1.22 21.15 -4.19
CA LYS A 277 1.06 21.10 -5.65
C LYS A 277 2.05 20.14 -6.30
N SER A 278 3.29 20.06 -5.82
CA SER A 278 4.30 19.13 -6.35
C SER A 278 3.92 17.64 -6.16
N ARG A 279 3.05 17.35 -5.21
CA ARG A 279 2.56 16.00 -4.84
C ARG A 279 1.21 15.66 -5.46
N ASP A 280 0.58 16.60 -6.12
CA ASP A 280 -0.71 16.42 -6.79
C ASP A 280 -0.53 15.56 -8.07
N VAL A 281 -1.18 14.38 -8.08
CA VAL A 281 -1.16 13.46 -9.22
C VAL A 281 -1.97 13.99 -10.39
N LEU A 282 -3.00 14.81 -10.14
CA LEU A 282 -3.92 15.30 -11.17
C LEU A 282 -3.21 16.11 -12.26
N GLN A 283 -2.15 16.84 -11.90
CA GLN A 283 -1.34 17.61 -12.85
C GLN A 283 -0.64 16.73 -13.91
N HIS A 284 -0.52 15.44 -13.67
CA HIS A 284 0.15 14.48 -14.55
C HIS A 284 -0.81 13.67 -15.44
N LEU A 285 -2.12 13.82 -15.28
CA LEU A 285 -3.12 13.02 -16.01
C LEU A 285 -2.98 13.15 -17.55
N SER A 286 -2.53 14.30 -18.06
CA SER A 286 -2.25 14.47 -19.48
C SER A 286 -1.09 13.61 -20.02
N LYS A 287 -0.28 13.03 -19.13
CA LYS A 287 0.85 12.14 -19.45
C LYS A 287 0.53 10.67 -19.27
N THR A 288 -0.68 10.35 -18.83
CA THR A 288 -1.12 8.97 -18.75
C THR A 288 -1.33 8.43 -20.15
N LYS A 289 -0.80 7.25 -20.42
CA LYS A 289 -1.06 6.52 -21.65
C LYS A 289 -2.06 5.42 -21.37
N PRO A 290 -3.12 5.26 -22.18
CA PRO A 290 -4.05 4.16 -22.03
C PRO A 290 -3.40 2.81 -22.32
#